data_749507c4afb3704811281efc016e4405
#
_entry.id   749507c4afb3704811281efc016e4405
#
_cell.length_a   1.000
_cell.length_b   1.000
_cell.length_c   1.000
_cell.angle_alpha   90.00
_cell.angle_beta   90.00
_cell.angle_gamma   90.00
#
_symmetry.space_group_name_H-M   'P 1'
#
loop_
_entity.id
_entity.type
_entity.pdbx_description
1 polymer ?
#
loop_
_entity_poly.entity_id
_entity_poly.type
_entity_poly.pdbx_seq_one_letter_code
_entity_poly.pdbx_strand_id
1 'polypeptide(L)'
;MKKTNLSWVGALLVFALLLWCTAATPGTIADPASYAPAVYSSMLSLLPPVVAIVLALNTKEVYTSLLVGIATGALLFANGNLELALNTLFFNEDGGMVAKLSDSSNVGILVFLVMLGILVALMNKAGGSAAFGRWASTHIHTRAGAQFATLILGVLIFVDDYFNCLTVGSVMRPVTDRQKVSRAKLAYLIDSTAAPVCIIAPVSSWAAAVTSSVPEGSGINGFTMFLRTIPYNYYAILTIVMSLFLIFTGTDYCSMKLHEDNARAGDLFTTADRPYGDDVDAEDDAHGHVIDLVAPVLVLIAACIFGLIYTGGFFEGVDFITAFSDCNASAGLVLGSSIALMFTFVFYRVRSVMTFQDFAACIPEGFKAMVSPMLILTLAWTLSGMTNLLGAKYYVANLLNGSAAALQYLLPVIIFLVAVFLAFATGTSWGTFSILIPIVCHAFPQGEMLVVSIAACLSGAVCGDHCSPISDTTIMASAGAHCCHVNHVSTQLPYAITAASCSAACYVITGLTQMFLGSSASLWTSLILLGVAIVLELVVLNILRVKLGKKTKA
;
A
#
# COMPACT_ATOMS: atom_id res chain seq x y z
N MET A 1 6.94 -22.89 21.20
CA MET A 1 5.65 -23.56 21.05
C MET A 1 4.62 -23.34 22.19
N LYS A 2 4.95 -22.80 23.38
CA LYS A 2 3.95 -22.59 24.46
C LYS A 2 3.23 -21.23 24.47
N LYS A 3 3.71 -20.20 23.73
CA LYS A 3 3.06 -18.88 23.67
C LYS A 3 1.90 -18.80 22.65
N THR A 4 1.90 -19.60 21.61
CA THR A 4 0.86 -19.63 20.58
C THR A 4 -0.47 -20.21 21.09
N ASN A 5 -0.44 -21.18 22.00
CA ASN A 5 -1.65 -21.78 22.56
C ASN A 5 -2.44 -20.81 23.48
N LEU A 6 -1.78 -19.85 24.13
CA LEU A 6 -2.42 -18.90 25.02
C LEU A 6 -3.17 -17.80 24.24
N SER A 7 -2.69 -17.44 23.06
CA SER A 7 -3.37 -16.44 22.20
C SER A 7 -4.66 -16.98 21.58
N TRP A 8 -4.69 -18.25 21.15
CA TRP A 8 -5.90 -18.90 20.66
C TRP A 8 -6.94 -19.12 21.75
N VAL A 9 -6.50 -19.44 22.97
CA VAL A 9 -7.40 -19.55 24.15
C VAL A 9 -7.99 -18.18 24.47
N GLY A 10 -7.19 -17.11 24.41
CA GLY A 10 -7.69 -15.73 24.59
C GLY A 10 -8.72 -15.33 23.52
N ALA A 11 -8.45 -15.64 22.26
CA ALA A 11 -9.37 -15.38 21.14
C ALA A 11 -10.66 -16.21 21.27
N LEU A 12 -10.57 -17.48 21.65
CA LEU A 12 -11.72 -18.35 21.91
C LEU A 12 -12.53 -17.87 23.12
N LEU A 13 -11.89 -17.38 24.17
CA LEU A 13 -12.59 -16.81 25.34
C LEU A 13 -13.32 -15.52 25.00
N VAL A 14 -12.69 -14.63 24.20
CA VAL A 14 -13.35 -13.41 23.69
C VAL A 14 -14.53 -13.79 22.80
N PHE A 15 -14.36 -14.76 21.92
CA PHE A 15 -15.43 -15.27 21.05
C PHE A 15 -16.56 -15.94 21.85
N ALA A 16 -16.23 -16.75 22.88
CA ALA A 16 -17.21 -17.37 23.76
C ALA A 16 -17.96 -16.34 24.64
N LEU A 17 -17.26 -15.30 25.10
CA LEU A 17 -17.85 -14.19 25.84
C LEU A 17 -18.81 -13.37 24.95
N LEU A 18 -18.44 -13.14 23.70
CA LEU A 18 -19.30 -12.51 22.70
C LEU A 18 -20.53 -13.35 22.40
N LEU A 19 -20.37 -14.66 22.19
CA LEU A 19 -21.49 -15.60 22.03
C LEU A 19 -22.41 -15.60 23.25
N TRP A 20 -21.87 -15.56 24.45
CA TRP A 20 -22.67 -15.53 25.67
C TRP A 20 -23.41 -14.20 25.85
N CYS A 21 -22.76 -13.06 25.57
CA CYS A 21 -23.42 -11.75 25.62
C CYS A 21 -24.53 -11.60 24.55
N THR A 22 -24.40 -12.27 23.41
CA THR A 22 -25.39 -12.22 22.31
C THR A 22 -26.50 -13.26 22.45
N ALA A 23 -26.25 -14.37 23.12
CA ALA A 23 -27.27 -15.42 23.38
C ALA A 23 -28.40 -14.98 24.34
N ALA A 24 -28.24 -13.84 25.01
CA ALA A 24 -29.22 -13.34 25.99
C ALA A 24 -30.45 -12.63 25.37
N THR A 25 -30.44 -12.37 24.06
CA THR A 25 -31.57 -11.69 23.39
C THR A 25 -32.00 -12.41 22.09
N PRO A 26 -32.86 -13.43 22.18
CA PRO A 26 -33.46 -14.04 20.99
C PRO A 26 -34.50 -13.07 20.41
N GLY A 27 -34.14 -12.37 19.33
CA GLY A 27 -35.04 -11.54 18.54
C GLY A 27 -35.50 -12.29 17.32
N THR A 28 -36.79 -12.55 17.19
CA THR A 28 -37.41 -12.94 15.91
C THR A 28 -37.47 -11.71 15.03
N ILE A 29 -36.83 -11.74 13.86
CA ILE A 29 -36.88 -10.64 12.88
C ILE A 29 -38.24 -10.70 12.20
N ALA A 30 -39.07 -9.68 12.45
CA ALA A 30 -40.39 -9.57 11.81
C ALA A 30 -40.31 -8.90 10.42
N ASP A 31 -39.35 -8.01 10.21
CA ASP A 31 -39.14 -7.31 8.94
C ASP A 31 -37.65 -6.91 8.79
N PRO A 32 -36.92 -7.42 7.76
CA PRO A 32 -35.52 -7.06 7.54
C PRO A 32 -35.26 -5.57 7.30
N ALA A 33 -36.21 -4.84 6.72
CA ALA A 33 -36.07 -3.41 6.44
C ALA A 33 -36.18 -2.53 7.69
N SER A 34 -36.78 -3.04 8.76
CA SER A 34 -36.93 -2.32 10.04
C SER A 34 -36.02 -2.83 11.14
N TYR A 35 -35.18 -3.84 10.86
CA TYR A 35 -34.32 -4.48 11.85
C TYR A 35 -33.15 -3.59 12.25
N ALA A 36 -33.04 -3.32 13.55
CA ALA A 36 -31.87 -2.69 14.16
C ALA A 36 -31.25 -3.64 15.20
N PRO A 37 -29.94 -3.96 15.13
CA PRO A 37 -29.30 -4.79 16.12
C PRO A 37 -29.25 -4.10 17.49
N ALA A 38 -29.23 -4.87 18.58
CA ALA A 38 -29.20 -4.34 19.94
C ALA A 38 -28.01 -3.41 20.23
N VAL A 39 -26.91 -3.61 19.48
CA VAL A 39 -25.66 -2.82 19.62
C VAL A 39 -25.56 -1.67 18.62
N TYR A 40 -26.65 -1.36 17.89
CA TYR A 40 -26.62 -0.31 16.87
C TYR A 40 -26.17 1.04 17.41
N SER A 41 -25.24 1.68 16.68
CA SER A 41 -24.67 2.99 17.05
C SER A 41 -24.13 3.07 18.49
N SER A 42 -23.58 1.97 18.99
CA SER A 42 -22.92 1.88 20.31
C SER A 42 -21.41 1.67 20.16
N MET A 43 -20.67 1.67 21.26
CA MET A 43 -19.24 1.33 21.26
C MET A 43 -18.98 -0.07 20.68
N LEU A 44 -19.92 -1.00 20.83
CA LEU A 44 -19.81 -2.36 20.30
C LEU A 44 -19.93 -2.42 18.76
N SER A 45 -20.43 -1.37 18.12
CA SER A 45 -20.44 -1.27 16.65
C SER A 45 -19.03 -1.21 16.05
N LEU A 46 -18.02 -0.81 16.82
CA LEU A 46 -16.60 -0.80 16.45
C LEU A 46 -15.88 -2.12 16.76
N LEU A 47 -16.55 -3.08 17.41
CA LEU A 47 -15.91 -4.32 17.81
C LEU A 47 -15.40 -5.18 16.64
N PRO A 48 -16.07 -5.29 15.47
CA PRO A 48 -15.59 -6.06 14.34
C PRO A 48 -14.19 -5.64 13.86
N PRO A 49 -13.91 -4.38 13.52
CA PRO A 49 -12.57 -3.96 13.14
C PRO A 49 -11.57 -4.04 14.30
N VAL A 50 -11.98 -3.78 15.55
CA VAL A 50 -11.09 -3.91 16.71
C VAL A 50 -10.66 -5.36 16.92
N VAL A 51 -11.56 -6.33 16.78
CA VAL A 51 -11.24 -7.77 16.85
C VAL A 51 -10.27 -8.15 15.72
N ALA A 52 -10.54 -7.71 14.48
CA ALA A 52 -9.64 -7.95 13.36
C ALA A 52 -8.23 -7.41 13.64
N ILE A 53 -8.12 -6.16 14.13
CA ILE A 53 -6.83 -5.51 14.46
C ILE A 53 -6.12 -6.28 15.59
N VAL A 54 -6.81 -6.55 16.69
CA VAL A 54 -6.20 -7.24 17.86
C VAL A 54 -5.71 -8.64 17.48
N LEU A 55 -6.48 -9.37 16.70
CA LEU A 55 -6.07 -10.69 16.22
C LEU A 55 -4.89 -10.60 15.27
N ALA A 56 -4.90 -9.68 14.29
CA ALA A 56 -3.81 -9.47 13.37
C ALA A 56 -2.49 -9.13 14.10
N LEU A 57 -2.54 -8.27 15.11
CA LEU A 57 -1.40 -7.94 15.95
C LEU A 57 -0.84 -9.14 16.73
N ASN A 58 -1.72 -10.04 17.20
CA ASN A 58 -1.32 -11.20 17.99
C ASN A 58 -0.85 -12.39 17.13
N THR A 59 -1.57 -12.66 16.04
CA THR A 59 -1.32 -13.83 15.18
C THR A 59 -0.32 -13.55 14.07
N LYS A 60 -0.15 -12.26 13.71
CA LYS A 60 0.61 -11.79 12.55
C LYS A 60 0.06 -12.36 11.24
N GLU A 61 -1.24 -12.56 11.19
CA GLU A 61 -1.95 -13.14 10.06
C GLU A 61 -3.23 -12.33 9.80
N VAL A 62 -3.41 -11.83 8.58
CA VAL A 62 -4.45 -10.85 8.24
C VAL A 62 -5.74 -11.52 7.81
N TYR A 63 -5.68 -12.58 7.00
CA TYR A 63 -6.88 -13.19 6.39
C TYR A 63 -7.83 -13.75 7.45
N THR A 64 -7.33 -14.60 8.34
CA THR A 64 -8.13 -15.17 9.43
C THR A 64 -8.59 -14.11 10.41
N SER A 65 -7.79 -13.09 10.65
CA SER A 65 -8.16 -11.96 11.52
C SER A 65 -9.33 -11.16 10.97
N LEU A 66 -9.31 -10.86 9.67
CA LEU A 66 -10.43 -10.23 8.96
C LEU A 66 -11.69 -11.11 9.01
N LEU A 67 -11.56 -12.41 8.73
CA LEU A 67 -12.69 -13.36 8.78
C LEU A 67 -13.32 -13.41 10.17
N VAL A 68 -12.53 -13.45 11.25
CA VAL A 68 -13.05 -13.44 12.62
C VAL A 68 -13.71 -12.09 12.94
N GLY A 69 -13.15 -10.97 12.49
CA GLY A 69 -13.78 -9.66 12.59
C GLY A 69 -15.14 -9.60 11.89
N ILE A 70 -15.22 -10.11 10.66
CA ILE A 70 -16.46 -10.22 9.87
C ILE A 70 -17.50 -11.08 10.62
N ALA A 71 -17.10 -12.27 11.09
CA ALA A 71 -17.97 -13.17 11.84
C ALA A 71 -18.49 -12.51 13.13
N THR A 72 -17.62 -11.76 13.83
CA THR A 72 -18.02 -10.98 15.01
C THR A 72 -19.09 -9.94 14.63
N GLY A 73 -18.91 -9.22 13.53
CA GLY A 73 -19.89 -8.24 13.04
C GLY A 73 -21.25 -8.87 12.71
N ALA A 74 -21.22 -9.97 11.99
CA ALA A 74 -22.43 -10.72 11.62
C ALA A 74 -23.17 -11.26 12.85
N LEU A 75 -22.45 -11.79 13.86
CA LEU A 75 -23.04 -12.27 15.11
C LEU A 75 -23.66 -11.14 15.93
N LEU A 76 -23.01 -9.98 16.00
CA LEU A 76 -23.54 -8.80 16.68
C LEU A 76 -24.79 -8.27 15.96
N PHE A 77 -24.77 -8.21 14.64
CA PHE A 77 -25.95 -7.82 13.86
C PHE A 77 -27.11 -8.78 14.10
N ALA A 78 -26.84 -10.06 14.11
CA ALA A 78 -27.84 -11.11 14.31
C ALA A 78 -28.30 -11.30 15.76
N ASN A 79 -27.82 -10.51 16.72
CA ASN A 79 -28.07 -10.68 18.16
C ASN A 79 -27.85 -12.13 18.63
N GLY A 80 -26.81 -12.80 18.12
CA GLY A 80 -26.44 -14.18 18.46
C GLY A 80 -27.22 -15.29 17.72
N ASN A 81 -28.12 -14.96 16.84
CA ASN A 81 -28.77 -15.96 15.97
C ASN A 81 -27.79 -16.42 14.90
N LEU A 82 -27.36 -17.67 14.94
CA LEU A 82 -26.33 -18.22 14.05
C LEU A 82 -26.78 -18.28 12.59
N GLU A 83 -28.04 -18.68 12.33
CA GLU A 83 -28.58 -18.74 10.97
C GLU A 83 -28.60 -17.35 10.33
N LEU A 84 -29.12 -16.37 11.06
CA LEU A 84 -29.12 -14.99 10.60
C LEU A 84 -27.70 -14.45 10.43
N ALA A 85 -26.77 -14.77 11.33
CA ALA A 85 -25.38 -14.35 11.23
C ALA A 85 -24.71 -14.88 9.94
N LEU A 86 -24.92 -16.16 9.61
CA LEU A 86 -24.40 -16.74 8.37
C LEU A 86 -25.05 -16.10 7.14
N ASN A 87 -26.36 -15.89 7.15
CA ASN A 87 -27.05 -15.21 6.07
C ASN A 87 -26.56 -13.77 5.92
N THR A 88 -26.35 -13.03 7.03
CA THR A 88 -25.82 -11.68 7.02
C THR A 88 -24.40 -11.65 6.45
N LEU A 89 -23.52 -12.54 6.90
CA LEU A 89 -22.13 -12.60 6.46
C LEU A 89 -22.03 -12.80 4.94
N PHE A 90 -22.83 -13.69 4.37
CA PHE A 90 -22.70 -14.02 2.96
C PHE A 90 -23.67 -13.25 2.06
N PHE A 91 -24.94 -13.11 2.44
CA PHE A 91 -26.01 -12.75 1.53
C PHE A 91 -26.76 -11.47 1.90
N ASN A 92 -26.39 -10.77 2.99
CA ASN A 92 -26.99 -9.47 3.27
C ASN A 92 -26.72 -8.49 2.12
N GLU A 93 -27.77 -7.82 1.62
CA GLU A 93 -27.71 -6.96 0.42
C GLU A 93 -26.80 -5.73 0.61
N ASP A 94 -26.70 -5.19 1.83
CA ASP A 94 -25.92 -3.99 2.13
C ASP A 94 -24.48 -4.28 2.56
N GLY A 95 -24.22 -5.44 3.20
CA GLY A 95 -22.92 -5.69 3.83
C GLY A 95 -22.35 -7.09 3.60
N GLY A 96 -23.11 -8.03 3.04
CA GLY A 96 -22.68 -9.42 2.85
C GLY A 96 -21.60 -9.58 1.78
N MET A 97 -20.79 -10.63 1.91
CA MET A 97 -19.66 -10.90 1.03
C MET A 97 -20.08 -11.03 -0.44
N VAL A 98 -21.21 -11.72 -0.72
CA VAL A 98 -21.72 -11.90 -2.09
C VAL A 98 -22.15 -10.56 -2.67
N ALA A 99 -22.85 -9.72 -1.90
CA ALA A 99 -23.25 -8.38 -2.34
C ALA A 99 -22.01 -7.52 -2.68
N LYS A 100 -20.99 -7.53 -1.82
CA LYS A 100 -19.74 -6.80 -2.07
C LYS A 100 -18.99 -7.32 -3.30
N LEU A 101 -19.01 -8.61 -3.58
CA LEU A 101 -18.44 -9.20 -4.79
C LEU A 101 -19.34 -9.03 -6.03
N SER A 102 -20.61 -8.69 -5.86
CA SER A 102 -21.53 -8.41 -6.98
C SER A 102 -21.58 -6.93 -7.35
N ASP A 103 -20.97 -6.08 -6.55
CA ASP A 103 -20.86 -4.65 -6.87
C ASP A 103 -19.94 -4.43 -8.07
N SER A 104 -20.43 -3.68 -9.06
CA SER A 104 -19.73 -3.49 -10.33
C SER A 104 -18.40 -2.73 -10.18
N SER A 105 -18.32 -1.81 -9.21
CA SER A 105 -17.10 -1.05 -8.94
C SER A 105 -16.05 -1.94 -8.31
N ASN A 106 -16.43 -2.75 -7.32
CA ASN A 106 -15.54 -3.69 -6.66
C ASN A 106 -15.02 -4.75 -7.64
N VAL A 107 -15.92 -5.37 -8.41
CA VAL A 107 -15.51 -6.35 -9.44
C VAL A 107 -14.62 -5.71 -10.50
N GLY A 108 -14.90 -4.46 -10.92
CA GLY A 108 -14.05 -3.73 -11.86
C GLY A 108 -12.62 -3.57 -11.34
N ILE A 109 -12.44 -3.27 -10.04
CA ILE A 109 -11.11 -3.21 -9.43
C ILE A 109 -10.42 -4.59 -9.44
N LEU A 110 -11.12 -5.68 -9.10
CA LEU A 110 -10.54 -7.02 -9.15
C LEU A 110 -10.10 -7.39 -10.58
N VAL A 111 -10.91 -7.06 -11.59
CA VAL A 111 -10.57 -7.27 -13.01
C VAL A 111 -9.34 -6.45 -13.40
N PHE A 112 -9.27 -5.17 -13.00
CA PHE A 112 -8.10 -4.32 -13.24
C PHE A 112 -6.83 -4.91 -12.64
N LEU A 113 -6.87 -5.37 -11.39
CA LEU A 113 -5.71 -6.02 -10.74
C LEU A 113 -5.23 -7.24 -11.51
N VAL A 114 -6.14 -8.10 -11.96
CA VAL A 114 -5.78 -9.27 -12.79
C VAL A 114 -5.13 -8.84 -14.10
N MET A 115 -5.67 -7.82 -14.77
CA MET A 115 -5.08 -7.28 -16.02
C MET A 115 -3.68 -6.72 -15.80
N LEU A 116 -3.46 -6.01 -14.68
CA LEU A 116 -2.12 -5.56 -14.28
C LEU A 116 -1.17 -6.73 -14.06
N GLY A 117 -1.59 -7.75 -13.33
CA GLY A 117 -0.78 -8.95 -13.10
C GLY A 117 -0.39 -9.65 -14.40
N ILE A 118 -1.32 -9.73 -15.36
CA ILE A 118 -1.04 -10.30 -16.70
C ILE A 118 -0.03 -9.43 -17.45
N LEU A 119 -0.18 -8.10 -17.43
CA LEU A 119 0.73 -7.17 -18.09
C LEU A 119 2.16 -7.29 -17.51
N VAL A 120 2.27 -7.41 -16.19
CA VAL A 120 3.53 -7.65 -15.48
C VAL A 120 4.18 -8.97 -15.91
N ALA A 121 3.41 -10.07 -15.93
CA ALA A 121 3.91 -11.37 -16.40
C ALA A 121 4.42 -11.32 -17.84
N LEU A 122 3.72 -10.59 -18.72
CA LEU A 122 4.12 -10.36 -20.11
C LEU A 122 5.43 -9.58 -20.22
N MET A 123 5.60 -8.50 -19.47
CA MET A 123 6.82 -7.68 -19.48
C MET A 123 8.04 -8.47 -18.98
N ASN A 124 7.85 -9.30 -17.95
CA ASN A 124 8.88 -10.21 -17.46
C ASN A 124 9.28 -11.24 -18.51
N LYS A 125 8.31 -11.90 -19.11
CA LYS A 125 8.53 -12.92 -20.14
C LYS A 125 9.19 -12.35 -21.41
N ALA A 126 8.90 -11.09 -21.75
CA ALA A 126 9.49 -10.40 -22.89
C ALA A 126 10.98 -10.05 -22.70
N GLY A 127 11.51 -10.14 -21.49
CA GLY A 127 12.91 -9.83 -21.19
C GLY A 127 13.28 -8.35 -21.28
N GLY A 128 12.30 -7.45 -21.28
CA GLY A 128 12.53 -6.00 -21.32
C GLY A 128 13.31 -5.49 -20.11
N SER A 129 13.03 -6.05 -18.93
CA SER A 129 13.75 -5.76 -17.69
C SER A 129 15.23 -6.15 -17.77
N ALA A 130 15.54 -7.36 -18.25
CA ALA A 130 16.92 -7.81 -18.44
C ALA A 130 17.68 -6.95 -19.47
N ALA A 131 17.01 -6.50 -20.53
CA ALA A 131 17.58 -5.58 -21.52
C ALA A 131 17.96 -4.23 -20.91
N PHE A 132 17.14 -3.69 -19.99
CA PHE A 132 17.47 -2.47 -19.27
C PHE A 132 18.73 -2.67 -18.40
N GLY A 133 18.84 -3.80 -17.71
CA GLY A 133 20.02 -4.16 -16.92
C GLY A 133 21.30 -4.21 -17.77
N ARG A 134 21.27 -4.83 -18.94
CA ARG A 134 22.39 -4.86 -19.89
C ARG A 134 22.78 -3.45 -20.35
N TRP A 135 21.80 -2.62 -20.71
CA TRP A 135 22.05 -1.22 -21.07
C TRP A 135 22.68 -0.45 -19.90
N ALA A 136 22.12 -0.56 -18.71
CA ALA A 136 22.61 0.11 -17.51
C ALA A 136 24.06 -0.30 -17.17
N SER A 137 24.39 -1.59 -17.27
CA SER A 137 25.73 -2.09 -16.97
C SER A 137 26.82 -1.56 -17.90
N THR A 138 26.46 -1.15 -19.13
CA THR A 138 27.40 -0.58 -20.12
C THR A 138 27.53 0.93 -20.04
N HIS A 139 26.52 1.64 -19.50
CA HIS A 139 26.49 3.11 -19.48
C HIS A 139 26.73 3.70 -18.09
N ILE A 140 26.59 2.92 -17.02
CA ILE A 140 26.70 3.41 -15.66
C ILE A 140 28.07 3.03 -15.07
N HIS A 141 28.89 4.03 -14.79
CA HIS A 141 30.27 3.86 -14.34
C HIS A 141 30.54 4.40 -12.94
N THR A 142 29.51 4.92 -12.24
CA THR A 142 29.68 5.49 -10.92
C THR A 142 28.72 4.86 -9.92
N ARG A 143 29.16 4.80 -8.66
CA ARG A 143 28.37 4.28 -7.54
C ARG A 143 27.04 5.04 -7.35
N ALA A 144 27.09 6.38 -7.38
CA ALA A 144 25.89 7.21 -7.31
C ALA A 144 24.99 6.99 -8.53
N GLY A 145 25.59 6.84 -9.73
CA GLY A 145 24.85 6.54 -10.96
C GLY A 145 24.09 5.21 -10.88
N ALA A 146 24.70 4.15 -10.32
CA ALA A 146 24.06 2.86 -10.15
C ALA A 146 22.84 2.94 -9.18
N GLN A 147 23.02 3.61 -8.04
CA GLN A 147 21.95 3.82 -7.09
C GLN A 147 20.83 4.71 -7.66
N PHE A 148 21.18 5.78 -8.38
CA PHE A 148 20.21 6.67 -9.02
C PHE A 148 19.42 5.93 -10.13
N ALA A 149 20.10 5.12 -10.96
CA ALA A 149 19.42 4.31 -11.96
C ALA A 149 18.48 3.26 -11.34
N THR A 150 18.87 2.69 -10.19
CA THR A 150 17.98 1.80 -9.42
C THR A 150 16.72 2.54 -8.97
N LEU A 151 16.87 3.73 -8.42
CA LEU A 151 15.74 4.57 -8.00
C LEU A 151 14.86 4.96 -9.19
N ILE A 152 15.43 5.38 -10.31
CA ILE A 152 14.67 5.72 -11.53
C ILE A 152 13.91 4.51 -12.06
N LEU A 153 14.54 3.34 -12.11
CA LEU A 153 13.85 2.12 -12.55
C LEU A 153 12.69 1.77 -11.60
N GLY A 154 12.91 1.88 -10.27
CA GLY A 154 11.85 1.68 -9.29
C GLY A 154 10.69 2.65 -9.46
N VAL A 155 10.99 3.94 -9.71
CA VAL A 155 9.95 4.94 -10.01
C VAL A 155 9.21 4.63 -11.31
N LEU A 156 9.90 4.13 -12.34
CA LEU A 156 9.26 3.75 -13.62
C LEU A 156 8.34 2.53 -13.49
N ILE A 157 8.65 1.63 -12.56
CA ILE A 157 7.84 0.41 -12.30
C ILE A 157 6.86 0.67 -11.15
N PHE A 158 6.12 1.77 -11.21
CA PHE A 158 5.17 2.20 -10.17
C PHE A 158 3.81 1.49 -10.22
N VAL A 159 3.60 0.64 -11.19
CA VAL A 159 2.30 0.01 -11.47
C VAL A 159 1.88 -0.92 -10.35
N ASP A 160 2.86 -1.66 -9.79
CA ASP A 160 2.67 -2.63 -8.73
C ASP A 160 3.95 -2.81 -7.92
N ASP A 161 3.84 -2.85 -6.60
CA ASP A 161 4.96 -2.90 -5.67
C ASP A 161 5.68 -4.26 -5.63
N TYR A 162 4.94 -5.37 -5.75
CA TYR A 162 5.54 -6.71 -5.82
C TYR A 162 6.38 -6.88 -7.08
N PHE A 163 5.82 -6.44 -8.21
CA PHE A 163 6.56 -6.44 -9.48
C PHE A 163 7.80 -5.54 -9.40
N ASN A 164 7.68 -4.37 -8.80
CA ASN A 164 8.81 -3.48 -8.56
C ASN A 164 9.93 -4.19 -7.81
N CYS A 165 9.64 -4.78 -6.64
CA CYS A 165 10.64 -5.43 -5.79
C CYS A 165 11.45 -6.49 -6.54
N LEU A 166 10.80 -7.39 -7.24
CA LEU A 166 11.47 -8.51 -7.92
C LEU A 166 12.22 -8.04 -9.17
N THR A 167 11.61 -7.17 -9.96
CA THR A 167 12.17 -6.74 -11.24
C THR A 167 13.35 -5.80 -11.06
N VAL A 168 13.21 -4.75 -10.24
CA VAL A 168 14.31 -3.81 -9.98
C VAL A 168 15.52 -4.52 -9.38
N GLY A 169 15.26 -5.47 -8.46
CA GLY A 169 16.31 -6.27 -7.83
C GLY A 169 17.10 -7.09 -8.83
N SER A 170 16.42 -7.93 -9.60
CA SER A 170 17.08 -8.80 -10.59
C SER A 170 17.86 -8.03 -11.65
N VAL A 171 17.30 -6.89 -12.09
CA VAL A 171 17.89 -6.05 -13.16
C VAL A 171 19.09 -5.25 -12.68
N MET A 172 19.01 -4.65 -11.48
CA MET A 172 20.03 -3.71 -11.00
C MET A 172 21.12 -4.37 -10.17
N ARG A 173 20.93 -5.59 -9.70
CA ARG A 173 21.92 -6.32 -8.91
C ARG A 173 23.29 -6.40 -9.61
N PRO A 174 23.43 -6.85 -10.86
CA PRO A 174 24.74 -6.91 -11.54
C PRO A 174 25.39 -5.52 -11.68
N VAL A 175 24.56 -4.47 -11.89
CA VAL A 175 25.03 -3.09 -12.04
C VAL A 175 25.57 -2.54 -10.71
N THR A 176 24.83 -2.75 -9.62
CA THR A 176 25.21 -2.29 -8.27
C THR A 176 26.41 -3.03 -7.72
N ASP A 177 26.52 -4.34 -7.98
CA ASP A 177 27.68 -5.15 -7.58
C ASP A 177 28.97 -4.66 -8.24
N ARG A 178 28.92 -4.43 -9.55
CA ARG A 178 30.07 -3.88 -10.30
C ARG A 178 30.53 -2.53 -9.73
N GLN A 179 29.61 -1.71 -9.23
CA GLN A 179 29.89 -0.42 -8.63
C GLN A 179 30.11 -0.48 -7.11
N LYS A 180 30.25 -1.67 -6.55
CA LYS A 180 30.53 -1.92 -5.13
C LYS A 180 29.50 -1.26 -4.19
N VAL A 181 28.23 -1.29 -4.54
CA VAL A 181 27.10 -0.95 -3.68
C VAL A 181 26.70 -2.20 -2.89
N SER A 182 26.45 -2.09 -1.59
CA SER A 182 26.08 -3.27 -0.79
C SER A 182 24.71 -3.82 -1.19
N ARG A 183 24.54 -5.12 -1.03
CA ARG A 183 23.24 -5.79 -1.26
C ARG A 183 22.14 -5.24 -0.36
N ALA A 184 22.48 -4.84 0.87
CA ALA A 184 21.56 -4.17 1.79
C ALA A 184 21.11 -2.79 1.28
N LYS A 185 22.02 -2.01 0.67
CA LYS A 185 21.67 -0.72 0.07
C LYS A 185 20.79 -0.88 -1.17
N LEU A 186 21.08 -1.90 -2.00
CA LEU A 186 20.22 -2.24 -3.13
C LEU A 186 18.81 -2.61 -2.65
N ALA A 187 18.69 -3.50 -1.66
CA ALA A 187 17.40 -3.89 -1.09
C ALA A 187 16.62 -2.68 -0.55
N TYR A 188 17.29 -1.75 0.15
CA TYR A 188 16.68 -0.49 0.61
C TYR A 188 16.15 0.35 -0.55
N LEU A 189 16.92 0.53 -1.63
CA LEU A 189 16.49 1.33 -2.78
C LEU A 189 15.28 0.70 -3.50
N ILE A 190 15.24 -0.62 -3.57
CA ILE A 190 14.10 -1.36 -4.12
C ILE A 190 12.86 -1.11 -3.26
N ASP A 191 12.93 -1.39 -1.97
CA ASP A 191 11.82 -1.30 -1.04
C ASP A 191 11.30 0.15 -0.90
N SER A 192 12.22 1.14 -0.88
CA SER A 192 11.89 2.56 -0.83
C SER A 192 11.22 3.11 -2.10
N THR A 193 11.27 2.38 -3.22
CA THR A 193 10.60 2.75 -4.48
C THR A 193 9.44 1.83 -4.86
N ALA A 194 9.15 0.81 -4.05
CA ALA A 194 8.00 -0.07 -4.26
C ALA A 194 6.71 0.59 -3.73
N ALA A 195 6.25 0.23 -2.55
CA ALA A 195 5.04 0.78 -1.95
C ALA A 195 5.05 2.33 -1.85
N PRO A 196 6.17 3.02 -1.46
CA PRO A 196 6.18 4.48 -1.40
C PRO A 196 5.92 5.19 -2.73
N VAL A 197 6.30 4.60 -3.87
CA VAL A 197 6.00 5.18 -5.19
C VAL A 197 4.60 4.81 -5.63
N CYS A 198 4.18 3.55 -5.46
CA CYS A 198 2.86 3.08 -5.87
C CYS A 198 1.71 3.84 -5.18
N ILE A 199 1.88 4.21 -3.89
CA ILE A 199 0.85 4.92 -3.11
C ILE A 199 0.63 6.38 -3.53
N ILE A 200 1.52 6.97 -4.31
CA ILE A 200 1.38 8.34 -4.85
C ILE A 200 1.17 8.35 -6.36
N ALA A 201 1.13 7.19 -7.01
CA ALA A 201 0.95 7.04 -8.45
C ALA A 201 -0.54 6.88 -8.79
N PRO A 202 -1.14 7.78 -9.63
CA PRO A 202 -2.57 7.75 -9.92
C PRO A 202 -3.05 6.53 -10.69
N VAL A 203 -2.15 5.84 -11.38
CA VAL A 203 -2.43 4.64 -12.18
C VAL A 203 -1.61 3.49 -11.64
N SER A 204 -2.02 2.96 -10.49
CA SER A 204 -1.35 1.84 -9.80
C SER A 204 -2.37 0.90 -9.20
N SER A 205 -1.93 -0.30 -8.82
CA SER A 205 -2.72 -1.22 -8.01
C SER A 205 -3.21 -0.57 -6.71
N TRP A 206 -2.40 0.31 -6.13
CA TRP A 206 -2.70 1.03 -4.89
C TRP A 206 -3.79 2.10 -5.06
N ALA A 207 -3.76 2.87 -6.15
CA ALA A 207 -4.81 3.85 -6.45
C ALA A 207 -6.18 3.16 -6.54
N ALA A 208 -6.25 2.01 -7.19
CA ALA A 208 -7.44 1.20 -7.28
C ALA A 208 -7.91 0.68 -5.90
N ALA A 209 -6.99 0.10 -5.11
CA ALA A 209 -7.29 -0.45 -3.80
C ALA A 209 -7.76 0.61 -2.80
N VAL A 210 -7.10 1.77 -2.76
CA VAL A 210 -7.49 2.88 -1.88
C VAL A 210 -8.85 3.44 -2.28
N THR A 211 -9.09 3.61 -3.58
CA THR A 211 -10.38 4.08 -4.12
C THR A 211 -11.52 3.17 -3.67
N SER A 212 -11.34 1.86 -3.77
CA SER A 212 -12.35 0.86 -3.39
C SER A 212 -12.50 0.66 -1.87
N SER A 213 -11.56 1.14 -1.08
CA SER A 213 -11.60 1.07 0.40
C SER A 213 -12.47 2.16 1.01
N VAL A 214 -12.85 3.20 0.24
CA VAL A 214 -13.80 4.23 0.69
C VAL A 214 -15.20 3.64 0.72
N PRO A 215 -15.95 3.75 1.84
CA PRO A 215 -17.26 3.11 1.97
C PRO A 215 -18.28 3.64 0.96
N GLU A 216 -19.05 2.74 0.36
CA GLU A 216 -20.17 3.08 -0.50
C GLU A 216 -21.22 3.92 0.25
N GLY A 217 -21.86 4.82 -0.46
CA GLY A 217 -22.88 5.71 0.13
C GLY A 217 -22.32 6.76 1.09
N SER A 218 -21.00 6.90 1.21
CA SER A 218 -20.36 7.97 2.00
C SER A 218 -20.46 9.36 1.33
N GLY A 219 -20.81 9.42 0.05
CA GLY A 219 -20.79 10.65 -0.74
C GLY A 219 -19.38 11.11 -1.13
N ILE A 220 -18.35 10.28 -0.91
CA ILE A 220 -16.94 10.57 -1.19
C ILE A 220 -16.54 9.84 -2.47
N ASN A 221 -16.06 10.57 -3.47
CA ASN A 221 -15.41 9.96 -4.62
C ASN A 221 -14.01 9.46 -4.18
N GLY A 222 -13.82 8.13 -4.13
CA GLY A 222 -12.60 7.50 -3.63
C GLY A 222 -11.37 7.85 -4.46
N PHE A 223 -11.50 7.98 -5.78
CA PHE A 223 -10.38 8.33 -6.64
C PHE A 223 -9.94 9.78 -6.45
N THR A 224 -10.88 10.73 -6.40
CA THR A 224 -10.59 12.14 -6.07
C THR A 224 -9.97 12.25 -4.68
N MET A 225 -10.48 11.48 -3.71
CA MET A 225 -9.89 11.40 -2.38
C MET A 225 -8.44 10.96 -2.46
N PHE A 226 -8.16 9.86 -3.17
CA PHE A 226 -6.79 9.37 -3.37
C PHE A 226 -5.88 10.46 -3.94
N LEU A 227 -6.29 11.15 -5.02
CA LEU A 227 -5.49 12.22 -5.63
C LEU A 227 -5.18 13.35 -4.64
N ARG A 228 -6.16 13.74 -3.82
CA ARG A 228 -5.99 14.79 -2.80
C ARG A 228 -5.08 14.38 -1.67
N THR A 229 -4.91 13.07 -1.39
CA THR A 229 -3.98 12.60 -0.35
C THR A 229 -2.52 12.70 -0.75
N ILE A 230 -2.19 12.76 -2.05
CA ILE A 230 -0.81 12.72 -2.55
C ILE A 230 0.09 13.77 -1.89
N PRO A 231 -0.27 15.08 -1.84
CA PRO A 231 0.60 16.09 -1.22
C PRO A 231 0.80 15.91 0.29
N TYR A 232 -0.11 15.18 0.94
CA TYR A 232 -0.06 14.89 2.37
C TYR A 232 0.52 13.52 2.69
N ASN A 233 0.91 12.73 1.68
CA ASN A 233 1.53 11.42 1.87
C ASN A 233 3.02 11.60 2.21
N TYR A 234 3.27 12.14 3.41
CA TYR A 234 4.61 12.57 3.82
C TYR A 234 5.61 11.44 3.81
N TYR A 235 5.29 10.28 4.39
CA TYR A 235 6.26 9.19 4.48
C TYR A 235 6.77 8.73 3.11
N ALA A 236 5.87 8.55 2.15
CA ALA A 236 6.23 8.13 0.79
C ALA A 236 7.14 9.15 0.11
N ILE A 237 6.79 10.43 0.16
CA ILE A 237 7.55 11.49 -0.48
C ILE A 237 8.90 11.69 0.23
N LEU A 238 8.91 11.71 1.56
CA LEU A 238 10.13 11.89 2.35
C LEU A 238 11.10 10.71 2.17
N THR A 239 10.61 9.48 2.07
CA THR A 239 11.45 8.30 1.76
C THR A 239 12.16 8.43 0.41
N ILE A 240 11.50 8.99 -0.61
CA ILE A 240 12.12 9.27 -1.92
C ILE A 240 13.16 10.40 -1.79
N VAL A 241 12.81 11.48 -1.08
CA VAL A 241 13.72 12.61 -0.82
C VAL A 241 14.96 12.14 -0.06
N MET A 242 14.79 11.31 0.96
CA MET A 242 15.89 10.68 1.70
C MET A 242 16.77 9.85 0.78
N SER A 243 16.19 8.98 -0.05
CA SER A 243 16.96 8.15 -0.99
C SER A 243 17.81 9.00 -1.93
N LEU A 244 17.24 10.08 -2.50
CA LEU A 244 17.98 11.05 -3.31
C LEU A 244 19.11 11.72 -2.53
N PHE A 245 18.82 12.17 -1.30
CA PHE A 245 19.85 12.79 -0.44
C PHE A 245 21.02 11.84 -0.16
N LEU A 246 20.74 10.60 0.21
CA LEU A 246 21.75 9.57 0.48
C LEU A 246 22.59 9.25 -0.76
N ILE A 247 21.96 9.14 -1.94
CA ILE A 247 22.65 8.88 -3.22
C ILE A 247 23.62 10.00 -3.56
N PHE A 248 23.14 11.26 -3.58
CA PHE A 248 23.95 12.37 -4.05
C PHE A 248 24.98 12.86 -3.04
N THR A 249 24.74 12.67 -1.74
CA THR A 249 25.74 13.04 -0.71
C THR A 249 26.70 11.90 -0.39
N GLY A 250 26.40 10.69 -0.79
CA GLY A 250 27.17 9.48 -0.43
C GLY A 250 27.23 9.24 1.08
N THR A 251 26.23 9.74 1.82
CA THR A 251 26.18 9.67 3.29
C THR A 251 25.30 8.52 3.71
N ASP A 252 25.88 7.57 4.42
CA ASP A 252 25.17 6.50 5.08
C ASP A 252 25.41 6.55 6.59
N TYR A 253 24.45 6.07 7.41
CA TYR A 253 24.55 6.11 8.86
C TYR A 253 24.03 4.82 9.49
N CYS A 254 24.29 4.63 10.77
CA CYS A 254 23.99 3.42 11.53
C CYS A 254 24.51 2.14 10.84
N SER A 255 23.76 1.06 10.87
CA SER A 255 24.14 -0.24 10.31
C SER A 255 24.37 -0.21 8.79
N MET A 256 23.63 0.59 8.03
CA MET A 256 23.83 0.72 6.58
C MET A 256 25.24 1.23 6.25
N LYS A 257 25.79 2.15 7.05
CA LYS A 257 27.14 2.66 6.84
C LYS A 257 28.18 1.55 6.89
N LEU A 258 28.05 0.59 7.83
CA LEU A 258 28.98 -0.55 7.92
C LEU A 258 28.92 -1.41 6.65
N HIS A 259 27.71 -1.70 6.16
CA HIS A 259 27.53 -2.47 4.93
C HIS A 259 28.11 -1.76 3.71
N GLU A 260 27.95 -0.45 3.63
CA GLU A 260 28.46 0.35 2.52
C GLU A 260 29.99 0.53 2.57
N ASP A 261 30.59 0.65 3.77
CA ASP A 261 32.04 0.72 3.93
C ASP A 261 32.70 -0.63 3.57
N ASN A 262 32.09 -1.77 3.96
CA ASN A 262 32.55 -3.11 3.59
C ASN A 262 32.41 -3.37 2.08
N ALA A 263 31.31 -2.92 1.47
CA ALA A 263 31.11 -3.05 0.02
C ALA A 263 32.18 -2.28 -0.78
N ARG A 264 32.59 -1.11 -0.32
CA ARG A 264 33.72 -0.36 -0.91
C ARG A 264 35.03 -1.15 -0.84
N ALA A 265 35.24 -1.90 0.25
CA ALA A 265 36.37 -2.79 0.41
C ALA A 265 36.26 -4.10 -0.41
N GLY A 266 35.12 -4.40 -0.99
CA GLY A 266 34.85 -5.56 -1.85
C GLY A 266 33.95 -6.63 -1.24
N ASP A 267 33.48 -6.48 0.02
CA ASP A 267 32.51 -7.36 0.64
C ASP A 267 31.08 -6.77 0.54
N LEU A 268 30.32 -7.26 -0.43
CA LEU A 268 28.95 -6.78 -0.71
C LEU A 268 27.91 -7.23 0.33
N PHE A 269 28.23 -8.24 1.14
CA PHE A 269 27.27 -8.90 2.04
C PHE A 269 27.46 -8.54 3.52
N THR A 270 28.69 -8.23 3.95
CA THR A 270 29.07 -7.89 5.33
C THR A 270 28.97 -9.06 6.31
N THR A 271 27.99 -9.97 6.15
CA THR A 271 27.80 -11.16 7.01
C THR A 271 28.12 -12.43 6.25
N ALA A 272 28.42 -13.51 6.99
CA ALA A 272 28.67 -14.81 6.39
C ALA A 272 27.39 -15.50 5.86
N ASP A 273 26.24 -15.02 6.27
CA ASP A 273 24.93 -15.56 5.86
C ASP A 273 24.60 -15.11 4.43
N ARG A 274 24.59 -16.09 3.51
CA ARG A 274 24.33 -15.89 2.07
C ARG A 274 23.22 -16.83 1.61
N PRO A 275 21.95 -16.53 1.94
CA PRO A 275 20.82 -17.45 1.72
C PRO A 275 20.56 -17.78 0.24
N TYR A 276 21.07 -16.96 -0.69
CA TYR A 276 20.88 -17.15 -2.13
C TYR A 276 22.09 -17.76 -2.85
N GLY A 277 23.13 -18.15 -2.09
CA GLY A 277 24.36 -18.76 -2.63
C GLY A 277 25.16 -17.83 -3.54
N ASP A 278 26.12 -18.43 -4.25
CA ASP A 278 26.85 -17.76 -5.34
C ASP A 278 26.17 -18.06 -6.70
N ASP A 279 24.83 -18.02 -6.74
CA ASP A 279 24.12 -18.20 -7.99
C ASP A 279 24.64 -17.18 -9.01
N VAL A 280 25.47 -17.69 -9.90
CA VAL A 280 25.82 -17.00 -11.14
C VAL A 280 24.48 -16.77 -11.82
N ASP A 281 24.10 -15.52 -11.94
CA ASP A 281 22.90 -15.16 -12.70
C ASP A 281 22.95 -15.96 -14.00
N ALA A 282 22.00 -16.89 -14.18
CA ALA A 282 21.85 -17.55 -15.45
C ALA A 282 21.69 -16.40 -16.46
N GLU A 283 22.64 -16.30 -17.39
CA GLU A 283 22.50 -15.41 -18.52
C GLU A 283 21.19 -15.84 -19.20
N ASP A 284 20.09 -15.20 -18.79
CA ASP A 284 18.84 -15.36 -19.49
C ASP A 284 19.13 -14.88 -20.92
N ASP A 285 19.05 -15.79 -21.87
CA ASP A 285 19.10 -15.54 -23.31
C ASP A 285 17.92 -14.69 -23.79
N ALA A 286 17.46 -13.79 -22.95
CA ALA A 286 16.33 -12.91 -23.22
C ALA A 286 16.72 -11.91 -24.30
N HIS A 287 16.22 -12.14 -25.50
CA HIS A 287 16.39 -11.26 -26.67
C HIS A 287 15.58 -9.94 -26.59
N GLY A 288 15.06 -9.57 -25.41
CA GLY A 288 14.30 -8.34 -25.19
C GLY A 288 15.13 -7.07 -25.39
N HIS A 289 14.43 -5.97 -25.65
CA HIS A 289 14.97 -4.61 -25.73
C HIS A 289 14.33 -3.75 -24.64
N VAL A 290 14.96 -2.65 -24.25
CA VAL A 290 14.43 -1.71 -23.25
C VAL A 290 13.01 -1.22 -23.59
N ILE A 291 12.71 -1.08 -24.87
CA ILE A 291 11.38 -0.69 -25.36
C ILE A 291 10.27 -1.70 -24.97
N ASP A 292 10.65 -2.97 -24.75
CA ASP A 292 9.70 -4.02 -24.38
C ASP A 292 9.25 -3.91 -22.91
N LEU A 293 9.95 -3.13 -22.10
CA LEU A 293 9.51 -2.70 -20.77
C LEU A 293 8.79 -1.35 -20.84
N VAL A 294 9.37 -0.37 -21.51
CA VAL A 294 8.92 1.04 -21.44
C VAL A 294 7.63 1.26 -22.23
N ALA A 295 7.48 0.67 -23.42
CA ALA A 295 6.29 0.90 -24.25
C ALA A 295 4.99 0.41 -23.61
N PRO A 296 4.88 -0.81 -23.06
CA PRO A 296 3.68 -1.26 -22.34
C PRO A 296 3.28 -0.36 -21.18
N VAL A 297 4.26 0.10 -20.38
CA VAL A 297 4.00 0.98 -19.22
C VAL A 297 3.48 2.35 -19.70
N LEU A 298 4.10 2.96 -20.70
CA LEU A 298 3.64 4.24 -21.24
C LEU A 298 2.24 4.14 -21.84
N VAL A 299 1.96 3.05 -22.55
CA VAL A 299 0.62 2.83 -23.13
C VAL A 299 -0.39 2.56 -22.02
N LEU A 300 -0.05 1.83 -20.96
CA LEU A 300 -0.91 1.63 -19.81
C LEU A 300 -1.31 2.97 -19.17
N ILE A 301 -0.33 3.85 -18.91
CA ILE A 301 -0.59 5.17 -18.32
C ILE A 301 -1.52 5.98 -19.23
N ALA A 302 -1.16 6.09 -20.52
CA ALA A 302 -1.95 6.88 -21.46
C ALA A 302 -3.37 6.32 -21.65
N ALA A 303 -3.51 5.00 -21.74
CA ALA A 303 -4.80 4.33 -21.90
C ALA A 303 -5.66 4.41 -20.64
N CYS A 304 -5.07 4.33 -19.43
CA CYS A 304 -5.81 4.52 -18.19
C CYS A 304 -6.27 5.97 -18.02
N ILE A 305 -5.42 6.97 -18.32
CA ILE A 305 -5.83 8.38 -18.32
C ILE A 305 -6.98 8.59 -19.30
N PHE A 306 -6.87 8.04 -20.53
CA PHE A 306 -7.94 8.09 -21.50
C PHE A 306 -9.24 7.46 -20.98
N GLY A 307 -9.15 6.26 -20.38
CA GLY A 307 -10.31 5.58 -19.78
C GLY A 307 -10.97 6.38 -18.66
N LEU A 308 -10.17 7.00 -17.79
CA LEU A 308 -10.67 7.85 -16.69
C LEU A 308 -11.41 9.08 -17.24
N ILE A 309 -10.81 9.86 -18.14
CA ILE A 309 -11.49 11.04 -18.70
C ILE A 309 -12.69 10.67 -19.58
N TYR A 310 -12.65 9.50 -20.26
CA TYR A 310 -13.78 8.98 -21.03
C TYR A 310 -14.99 8.71 -20.12
N THR A 311 -14.77 8.00 -19.00
CA THR A 311 -15.85 7.70 -18.06
C THR A 311 -16.33 8.92 -17.26
N GLY A 312 -15.54 9.98 -17.22
CA GLY A 312 -15.90 11.26 -16.61
C GLY A 312 -16.57 12.26 -17.55
N GLY A 313 -16.89 11.86 -18.80
CA GLY A 313 -17.66 12.70 -19.75
C GLY A 313 -16.85 13.77 -20.47
N PHE A 314 -15.51 13.66 -20.54
CA PHE A 314 -14.66 14.62 -21.26
C PHE A 314 -15.09 14.81 -22.72
N PHE A 315 -15.42 13.71 -23.40
CA PHE A 315 -15.88 13.73 -24.80
C PHE A 315 -17.31 14.21 -24.98
N GLU A 316 -18.04 14.39 -23.88
CA GLU A 316 -19.38 14.97 -23.81
C GLU A 316 -19.36 16.47 -23.48
N GLY A 317 -18.15 17.05 -23.34
CA GLY A 317 -17.95 18.48 -23.12
C GLY A 317 -17.64 18.89 -21.67
N VAL A 318 -17.43 17.92 -20.78
CA VAL A 318 -16.92 18.19 -19.43
C VAL A 318 -15.44 18.57 -19.52
N ASP A 319 -15.00 19.57 -18.75
CA ASP A 319 -13.58 19.95 -18.74
C ASP A 319 -12.69 18.84 -18.18
N PHE A 320 -11.40 18.84 -18.56
CA PHE A 320 -10.46 17.77 -18.25
C PHE A 320 -10.34 17.51 -16.73
N ILE A 321 -10.28 18.56 -15.90
CA ILE A 321 -10.07 18.42 -14.45
C ILE A 321 -11.30 17.78 -13.83
N THR A 322 -12.48 18.28 -14.16
CA THR A 322 -13.76 17.73 -13.68
C THR A 322 -13.98 16.30 -14.15
N ALA A 323 -13.75 16.04 -15.45
CA ALA A 323 -13.88 14.70 -16.00
C ALA A 323 -12.93 13.69 -15.32
N PHE A 324 -11.70 14.10 -15.02
CA PHE A 324 -10.74 13.25 -14.34
C PHE A 324 -11.10 13.04 -12.85
N SER A 325 -11.65 14.05 -12.18
CA SER A 325 -12.03 13.99 -10.77
C SER A 325 -13.31 13.18 -10.51
N ASP A 326 -14.30 13.30 -11.40
CA ASP A 326 -15.61 12.68 -11.22
C ASP A 326 -15.77 11.37 -12.01
N CYS A 327 -14.66 10.83 -12.52
CA CYS A 327 -14.66 9.62 -13.33
C CYS A 327 -15.16 8.38 -12.56
N ASN A 328 -15.68 7.41 -13.31
CA ASN A 328 -15.83 6.03 -12.82
C ASN A 328 -14.46 5.33 -12.90
N ALA A 329 -13.70 5.41 -11.81
CA ALA A 329 -12.32 4.93 -11.79
C ALA A 329 -12.22 3.42 -12.11
N SER A 330 -13.11 2.58 -11.58
CA SER A 330 -13.05 1.14 -11.84
C SER A 330 -13.25 0.82 -13.32
N ALA A 331 -14.25 1.41 -13.96
CA ALA A 331 -14.51 1.24 -15.39
C ALA A 331 -13.38 1.84 -16.24
N GLY A 332 -12.90 3.04 -15.92
CA GLY A 332 -11.81 3.71 -16.61
C GLY A 332 -10.50 2.92 -16.58
N LEU A 333 -10.15 2.35 -15.42
CA LEU A 333 -8.95 1.51 -15.26
C LEU A 333 -9.07 0.17 -16.00
N VAL A 334 -10.24 -0.47 -15.99
CA VAL A 334 -10.49 -1.70 -16.77
C VAL A 334 -10.35 -1.43 -18.26
N LEU A 335 -10.94 -0.36 -18.78
CA LEU A 335 -10.81 0.02 -20.20
C LEU A 335 -9.35 0.29 -20.56
N GLY A 336 -8.66 1.10 -19.74
CA GLY A 336 -7.25 1.45 -19.97
C GLY A 336 -6.32 0.23 -19.97
N SER A 337 -6.45 -0.64 -18.97
CA SER A 337 -5.64 -1.86 -18.89
C SER A 337 -5.96 -2.85 -20.00
N SER A 338 -7.23 -2.94 -20.46
CA SER A 338 -7.61 -3.74 -21.63
C SER A 338 -6.91 -3.28 -22.89
N ILE A 339 -6.91 -1.96 -23.15
CA ILE A 339 -6.21 -1.36 -24.30
C ILE A 339 -4.70 -1.63 -24.19
N ALA A 340 -4.12 -1.46 -23.02
CA ALA A 340 -2.69 -1.72 -22.78
C ALA A 340 -2.32 -3.19 -23.02
N LEU A 341 -3.14 -4.14 -22.57
CA LEU A 341 -2.93 -5.57 -22.82
C LEU A 341 -3.01 -5.92 -24.30
N MET A 342 -4.03 -5.40 -25.00
CA MET A 342 -4.17 -5.61 -26.45
C MET A 342 -2.99 -5.02 -27.21
N PHE A 343 -2.58 -3.79 -26.88
CA PHE A 343 -1.39 -3.18 -27.45
C PHE A 343 -0.15 -4.05 -27.21
N THR A 344 0.08 -4.45 -25.96
CA THR A 344 1.26 -5.23 -25.57
C THR A 344 1.33 -6.56 -26.30
N PHE A 345 0.19 -7.26 -26.42
CA PHE A 345 0.11 -8.48 -27.19
C PHE A 345 0.49 -8.27 -28.66
N VAL A 346 -0.12 -7.28 -29.34
CA VAL A 346 0.17 -6.97 -30.75
C VAL A 346 1.62 -6.52 -30.91
N PHE A 347 2.10 -5.65 -30.02
CA PHE A 347 3.47 -5.12 -30.03
C PHE A 347 4.52 -6.24 -29.93
N TYR A 348 4.36 -7.15 -28.95
CA TYR A 348 5.29 -8.28 -28.78
C TYR A 348 5.18 -9.29 -29.92
N ARG A 349 3.99 -9.45 -30.48
CA ARG A 349 3.79 -10.36 -31.63
C ARG A 349 4.42 -9.83 -32.89
N VAL A 350 4.26 -8.54 -33.20
CA VAL A 350 4.88 -7.89 -34.36
C VAL A 350 6.41 -7.90 -34.26
N ARG A 351 6.94 -7.70 -33.07
CA ARG A 351 8.40 -7.76 -32.81
C ARG A 351 8.94 -9.18 -32.69
N SER A 352 8.09 -10.19 -32.76
CA SER A 352 8.48 -11.61 -32.61
C SER A 352 9.16 -11.91 -31.27
N VAL A 353 8.85 -11.12 -30.20
CA VAL A 353 9.39 -11.30 -28.86
C VAL A 353 8.71 -12.46 -28.14
N MET A 354 7.43 -12.73 -28.47
CA MET A 354 6.60 -13.69 -27.76
C MET A 354 5.68 -14.47 -28.69
N THR A 355 5.47 -15.76 -28.38
CA THR A 355 4.48 -16.58 -29.06
C THR A 355 3.08 -16.41 -28.46
N PHE A 356 2.04 -16.88 -29.15
CA PHE A 356 0.69 -16.91 -28.59
C PHE A 356 0.60 -17.83 -27.36
N GLN A 357 1.35 -18.92 -27.33
CA GLN A 357 1.37 -19.85 -26.20
C GLN A 357 2.00 -19.20 -24.97
N ASP A 358 3.09 -18.41 -25.14
CA ASP A 358 3.70 -17.65 -24.05
C ASP A 358 2.72 -16.63 -23.46
N PHE A 359 2.02 -15.89 -24.35
CA PHE A 359 0.97 -14.97 -23.94
C PHE A 359 -0.11 -15.66 -23.12
N ALA A 360 -0.63 -16.80 -23.60
CA ALA A 360 -1.67 -17.56 -22.90
C ALA A 360 -1.17 -18.08 -21.54
N ALA A 361 0.11 -18.45 -21.41
CA ALA A 361 0.70 -18.88 -20.14
C ALA A 361 0.79 -17.74 -19.10
N CYS A 362 1.00 -16.50 -19.54
CA CYS A 362 1.06 -15.34 -18.65
C CYS A 362 -0.31 -15.00 -18.01
N ILE A 363 -1.43 -15.42 -18.59
CA ILE A 363 -2.77 -15.15 -18.03
C ILE A 363 -2.93 -15.77 -16.62
N PRO A 364 -2.76 -17.09 -16.43
CA PRO A 364 -2.87 -17.68 -15.10
C PRO A 364 -1.75 -17.23 -14.15
N GLU A 365 -0.56 -16.89 -14.65
CA GLU A 365 0.52 -16.36 -13.81
C GLU A 365 0.15 -14.99 -13.23
N GLY A 366 -0.36 -14.08 -14.07
CA GLY A 366 -0.82 -12.76 -13.64
C GLY A 366 -1.98 -12.84 -12.66
N PHE A 367 -2.93 -13.76 -12.89
CA PHE A 367 -4.02 -14.00 -11.94
C PHE A 367 -3.51 -14.46 -10.57
N LYS A 368 -2.58 -15.42 -10.54
CA LYS A 368 -1.98 -15.93 -9.30
C LYS A 368 -1.24 -14.85 -8.52
N ALA A 369 -0.55 -13.94 -9.20
CA ALA A 369 0.17 -12.84 -8.58
C ALA A 369 -0.77 -11.91 -7.79
N MET A 370 -2.03 -11.76 -8.23
CA MET A 370 -3.01 -10.84 -7.63
C MET A 370 -3.97 -11.52 -6.65
N VAL A 371 -3.81 -12.81 -6.34
CA VAL A 371 -4.72 -13.53 -5.41
C VAL A 371 -4.70 -12.88 -4.01
N SER A 372 -3.52 -12.56 -3.47
CA SER A 372 -3.39 -11.98 -2.14
C SER A 372 -4.09 -10.61 -2.02
N PRO A 373 -3.80 -9.61 -2.87
CA PRO A 373 -4.53 -8.34 -2.87
C PRO A 373 -6.04 -8.50 -3.02
N MET A 374 -6.49 -9.34 -3.94
CA MET A 374 -7.92 -9.57 -4.19
C MET A 374 -8.63 -10.14 -2.96
N LEU A 375 -8.00 -11.08 -2.26
CA LEU A 375 -8.55 -11.69 -1.05
C LEU A 375 -8.65 -10.66 0.08
N ILE A 376 -7.61 -9.84 0.28
CA ILE A 376 -7.61 -8.78 1.30
C ILE A 376 -8.76 -7.79 1.03
N LEU A 377 -8.90 -7.29 -0.21
CA LEU A 377 -9.96 -6.36 -0.56
C LEU A 377 -11.35 -6.95 -0.33
N THR A 378 -11.59 -8.19 -0.77
CA THR A 378 -12.88 -8.89 -0.56
C THR A 378 -13.26 -8.95 0.91
N LEU A 379 -12.31 -9.35 1.76
CA LEU A 379 -12.56 -9.45 3.21
C LEU A 379 -12.72 -8.06 3.85
N ALA A 380 -11.93 -7.07 3.43
CA ALA A 380 -12.02 -5.71 3.95
C ALA A 380 -13.35 -5.02 3.60
N TRP A 381 -13.85 -5.18 2.37
CA TRP A 381 -15.16 -4.67 1.98
C TRP A 381 -16.28 -5.32 2.79
N THR A 382 -16.19 -6.64 3.03
CA THR A 382 -17.17 -7.36 3.87
C THR A 382 -17.11 -6.89 5.32
N LEU A 383 -15.91 -6.68 5.89
CA LEU A 383 -15.75 -6.14 7.25
C LEU A 383 -16.33 -4.72 7.36
N SER A 384 -16.07 -3.87 6.36
CA SER A 384 -16.66 -2.52 6.27
C SER A 384 -18.18 -2.60 6.21
N GLY A 385 -18.73 -3.51 5.40
CA GLY A 385 -20.18 -3.77 5.33
C GLY A 385 -20.76 -4.14 6.68
N MET A 386 -20.17 -5.11 7.39
CA MET A 386 -20.61 -5.50 8.73
C MET A 386 -20.58 -4.34 9.74
N THR A 387 -19.53 -3.53 9.68
CA THR A 387 -19.35 -2.36 10.55
C THR A 387 -20.40 -1.29 10.26
N ASN A 388 -20.74 -1.07 8.99
CA ASN A 388 -21.81 -0.16 8.58
C ASN A 388 -23.20 -0.61 9.05
N LEU A 389 -23.51 -1.91 8.93
CA LEU A 389 -24.76 -2.49 9.41
C LEU A 389 -24.97 -2.30 10.92
N LEU A 390 -23.90 -2.21 11.70
CA LEU A 390 -23.94 -1.92 13.13
C LEU A 390 -24.06 -0.41 13.45
N GLY A 391 -24.11 0.46 12.45
CA GLY A 391 -24.24 1.90 12.63
C GLY A 391 -23.01 2.59 13.24
N ALA A 392 -21.81 2.05 13.02
CA ALA A 392 -20.56 2.58 13.56
C ALA A 392 -20.31 4.05 13.19
N LYS A 393 -20.71 4.47 11.98
CA LYS A 393 -20.60 5.87 11.52
C LYS A 393 -21.32 6.85 12.47
N TYR A 394 -22.48 6.49 12.98
CA TYR A 394 -23.24 7.37 13.88
C TYR A 394 -22.59 7.45 15.26
N TYR A 395 -22.08 6.32 15.78
CA TYR A 395 -21.35 6.31 17.04
C TYR A 395 -20.09 7.16 16.99
N VAL A 396 -19.27 6.99 15.96
CA VAL A 396 -18.03 7.76 15.78
C VAL A 396 -18.33 9.26 15.59
N ALA A 397 -19.34 9.62 14.80
CA ALA A 397 -19.76 11.00 14.65
C ALA A 397 -20.18 11.63 15.99
N ASN A 398 -20.96 10.92 16.81
CA ASN A 398 -21.36 11.39 18.14
C ASN A 398 -20.16 11.54 19.09
N LEU A 399 -19.21 10.61 19.04
CA LEU A 399 -17.99 10.67 19.87
C LEU A 399 -17.14 11.90 19.52
N LEU A 400 -16.99 12.19 18.23
CA LEU A 400 -16.21 13.34 17.76
C LEU A 400 -16.89 14.66 18.08
N ASN A 401 -18.22 14.75 17.92
CA ASN A 401 -19.00 15.94 18.30
C ASN A 401 -18.93 16.25 19.81
N GLY A 402 -18.73 15.23 20.64
CA GLY A 402 -18.55 15.36 22.09
C GLY A 402 -17.12 15.61 22.54
N SER A 403 -16.11 15.46 21.66
CA SER A 403 -14.70 15.61 22.01
C SER A 403 -14.22 17.07 21.88
N ALA A 404 -13.17 17.42 22.66
CA ALA A 404 -12.56 18.74 22.53
C ALA A 404 -12.05 18.97 21.10
N ALA A 405 -12.40 20.10 20.50
CA ALA A 405 -12.05 20.44 19.11
C ALA A 405 -10.53 20.30 18.82
N ALA A 406 -9.68 20.59 19.81
CA ALA A 406 -8.24 20.44 19.69
C ALA A 406 -7.78 18.99 19.43
N LEU A 407 -8.50 17.99 19.97
CA LEU A 407 -8.16 16.57 19.77
C LEU A 407 -8.38 16.12 18.32
N GLN A 408 -9.39 16.67 17.64
CA GLN A 408 -9.69 16.34 16.24
C GLN A 408 -8.51 16.69 15.31
N TYR A 409 -7.80 17.78 15.61
CA TYR A 409 -6.64 18.22 14.81
C TYR A 409 -5.37 17.40 15.06
N LEU A 410 -5.32 16.61 16.14
CA LEU A 410 -4.25 15.65 16.43
C LEU A 410 -4.55 14.24 15.90
N LEU A 411 -5.78 13.97 15.44
CA LEU A 411 -6.13 12.65 14.91
C LEU A 411 -5.26 12.19 13.75
N PRO A 412 -4.82 13.00 12.79
CA PRO A 412 -3.95 12.54 11.72
C PRO A 412 -2.65 11.91 12.23
N VAL A 413 -1.97 12.52 13.20
CA VAL A 413 -0.75 11.91 13.75
C VAL A 413 -1.06 10.64 14.55
N ILE A 414 -2.16 10.57 15.25
CA ILE A 414 -2.60 9.37 15.98
C ILE A 414 -2.89 8.24 14.99
N ILE A 415 -3.64 8.52 13.91
CA ILE A 415 -3.95 7.57 12.84
C ILE A 415 -2.66 7.08 12.17
N PHE A 416 -1.72 7.99 11.87
CA PHE A 416 -0.40 7.64 11.34
C PHE A 416 0.31 6.62 12.24
N LEU A 417 0.42 6.90 13.54
CA LEU A 417 1.11 6.02 14.50
C LEU A 417 0.39 4.66 14.66
N VAL A 418 -0.94 4.66 14.70
CA VAL A 418 -1.73 3.42 14.74
C VAL A 418 -1.50 2.60 13.48
N ALA A 419 -1.52 3.24 12.30
CA ALA A 419 -1.28 2.57 11.03
C ALA A 419 0.16 2.01 10.95
N VAL A 420 1.18 2.77 11.39
CA VAL A 420 2.57 2.28 11.49
C VAL A 420 2.65 1.03 12.35
N PHE A 421 2.07 1.08 13.54
CA PHE A 421 2.13 -0.04 14.48
C PHE A 421 1.38 -1.28 13.95
N LEU A 422 0.21 -1.09 13.36
CA LEU A 422 -0.60 -2.16 12.80
C LEU A 422 0.11 -2.82 11.60
N ALA A 423 0.58 -2.02 10.64
CA ALA A 423 1.29 -2.53 9.47
C ALA A 423 2.62 -3.22 9.83
N PHE A 424 3.38 -2.65 10.78
CA PHE A 424 4.60 -3.29 11.29
C PHE A 424 4.33 -4.67 11.89
N ALA A 425 3.26 -4.81 12.66
CA ALA A 425 2.94 -6.06 13.35
C ALA A 425 2.31 -7.11 12.44
N THR A 426 1.60 -6.69 11.39
CA THR A 426 0.91 -7.59 10.45
C THR A 426 1.73 -7.87 9.20
N GLY A 427 2.69 -7.02 8.85
CA GLY A 427 3.50 -7.11 7.64
C GLY A 427 2.71 -6.82 6.36
N THR A 428 1.65 -5.99 6.44
CA THR A 428 0.89 -5.62 5.24
C THR A 428 0.30 -4.22 5.32
N SER A 429 0.63 -3.42 4.32
CA SER A 429 0.00 -2.11 4.13
C SER A 429 -1.46 -2.25 3.70
N TRP A 430 -1.75 -3.19 2.78
CA TRP A 430 -3.08 -3.39 2.20
C TRP A 430 -4.11 -3.76 3.26
N GLY A 431 -3.78 -4.71 4.14
CA GLY A 431 -4.64 -5.08 5.26
C GLY A 431 -4.87 -3.92 6.22
N THR A 432 -3.84 -3.11 6.45
CA THR A 432 -3.88 -1.98 7.37
C THR A 432 -4.80 -0.86 6.85
N PHE A 433 -4.56 -0.34 5.65
CA PHE A 433 -5.38 0.77 5.16
C PHE A 433 -6.82 0.34 4.85
N SER A 434 -7.02 -0.89 4.39
CA SER A 434 -8.37 -1.42 4.11
C SER A 434 -9.25 -1.51 5.36
N ILE A 435 -8.65 -1.72 6.53
CA ILE A 435 -9.38 -1.68 7.81
C ILE A 435 -9.58 -0.23 8.28
N LEU A 436 -8.55 0.61 8.17
CA LEU A 436 -8.55 1.92 8.79
C LEU A 436 -9.28 3.00 7.97
N ILE A 437 -9.24 2.97 6.63
CA ILE A 437 -9.91 3.97 5.78
C ILE A 437 -11.40 4.07 6.09
N PRO A 438 -12.19 2.99 6.18
CA PRO A 438 -13.60 3.07 6.56
C PRO A 438 -13.81 3.75 7.91
N ILE A 439 -12.96 3.46 8.90
CA ILE A 439 -13.02 4.07 10.24
C ILE A 439 -12.74 5.59 10.14
N VAL A 440 -11.73 5.98 9.36
CA VAL A 440 -11.40 7.40 9.12
C VAL A 440 -12.53 8.14 8.41
N CYS A 441 -13.16 7.51 7.42
CA CYS A 441 -14.32 8.08 6.72
C CYS A 441 -15.52 8.28 7.65
N HIS A 442 -15.70 7.40 8.63
CA HIS A 442 -16.73 7.59 9.66
C HIS A 442 -16.38 8.71 10.65
N ALA A 443 -15.09 8.86 10.96
CA ALA A 443 -14.62 9.93 11.85
C ALA A 443 -14.74 11.32 11.22
N PHE A 444 -14.44 11.43 9.93
CA PHE A 444 -14.48 12.66 9.16
C PHE A 444 -15.31 12.45 7.90
N PRO A 445 -16.61 12.73 7.91
CA PRO A 445 -17.47 12.47 6.75
C PRO A 445 -17.17 13.39 5.55
N GLN A 446 -16.48 14.50 5.76
CA GLN A 446 -16.09 15.45 4.70
C GLN A 446 -15.00 16.44 5.18
N GLY A 447 -14.46 17.19 4.25
CA GLY A 447 -13.52 18.29 4.54
C GLY A 447 -12.05 17.89 4.44
N GLU A 448 -11.17 18.87 4.69
CA GLU A 448 -9.72 18.68 4.54
C GLU A 448 -9.13 17.71 5.58
N MET A 449 -9.70 17.68 6.79
CA MET A 449 -9.26 16.74 7.83
C MET A 449 -9.48 15.28 7.44
N LEU A 450 -10.49 14.95 6.62
CA LEU A 450 -10.67 13.64 6.04
C LEU A 450 -9.47 13.28 5.13
N VAL A 451 -9.11 14.19 4.20
CA VAL A 451 -8.00 13.98 3.27
C VAL A 451 -6.68 13.76 4.01
N VAL A 452 -6.38 14.65 4.97
CA VAL A 452 -5.16 14.57 5.79
C VAL A 452 -5.12 13.27 6.62
N SER A 453 -6.26 12.87 7.19
CA SER A 453 -6.34 11.65 8.00
C SER A 453 -6.21 10.37 7.16
N ILE A 454 -6.78 10.33 5.95
CA ILE A 454 -6.57 9.23 5.02
C ILE A 454 -5.11 9.21 4.55
N ALA A 455 -4.51 10.36 4.22
CA ALA A 455 -3.09 10.43 3.88
C ALA A 455 -2.19 9.93 5.01
N ALA A 456 -2.52 10.27 6.25
CA ALA A 456 -1.82 9.78 7.44
C ALA A 456 -1.96 8.26 7.62
N CYS A 457 -3.15 7.73 7.38
CA CYS A 457 -3.39 6.28 7.37
C CYS A 457 -2.52 5.57 6.32
N LEU A 458 -2.53 6.06 5.09
CA LEU A 458 -1.76 5.51 3.97
C LEU A 458 -0.26 5.60 4.22
N SER A 459 0.24 6.78 4.63
CA SER A 459 1.65 6.98 5.02
C SER A 459 2.08 6.05 6.14
N GLY A 460 1.23 5.88 7.16
CA GLY A 460 1.50 5.02 8.30
C GLY A 460 1.52 3.54 7.90
N ALA A 461 0.58 3.12 7.05
CA ALA A 461 0.53 1.76 6.54
C ALA A 461 1.80 1.40 5.75
N VAL A 462 2.23 2.28 4.83
CA VAL A 462 3.48 2.09 4.06
C VAL A 462 4.69 2.11 4.99
N CYS A 463 4.76 3.03 5.96
CA CYS A 463 5.88 3.11 6.90
C CYS A 463 6.02 1.84 7.75
N GLY A 464 4.92 1.34 8.32
CA GLY A 464 4.92 0.16 9.17
C GLY A 464 5.32 -1.09 8.40
N ASP A 465 4.80 -1.25 7.20
CA ASP A 465 5.14 -2.33 6.29
C ASP A 465 6.63 -2.30 5.91
N HIS A 466 7.10 -1.16 5.43
CA HIS A 466 8.51 -0.90 5.08
C HIS A 466 9.50 -1.15 6.24
N CYS A 467 9.05 -1.11 7.50
CA CYS A 467 9.85 -1.44 8.68
C CYS A 467 9.72 -2.90 9.12
N SER A 468 8.72 -3.63 8.65
CA SER A 468 8.34 -4.92 9.20
C SER A 468 9.23 -6.06 8.71
N PRO A 469 9.76 -6.90 9.62
CA PRO A 469 10.52 -8.08 9.21
C PRO A 469 9.66 -9.20 8.62
N ILE A 470 8.35 -9.06 8.63
CA ILE A 470 7.41 -10.05 8.08
C ILE A 470 6.62 -9.49 6.89
N SER A 471 6.99 -8.31 6.40
CA SER A 471 6.38 -7.69 5.23
C SER A 471 6.71 -8.43 3.95
N ASP A 472 5.70 -8.59 3.12
CA ASP A 472 5.84 -9.21 1.80
C ASP A 472 6.80 -8.43 0.91
N THR A 473 6.70 -7.08 0.87
CA THR A 473 7.58 -6.22 0.06
C THR A 473 9.01 -6.24 0.56
N THR A 474 9.22 -6.18 1.89
CA THR A 474 10.57 -6.26 2.50
C THR A 474 11.22 -7.63 2.24
N ILE A 475 10.45 -8.73 2.29
CA ILE A 475 10.93 -10.06 1.92
C ILE A 475 11.31 -10.11 0.44
N MET A 476 10.44 -9.58 -0.46
CA MET A 476 10.70 -9.58 -1.90
C MET A 476 11.84 -8.65 -2.30
N ALA A 477 12.01 -7.50 -1.65
CA ALA A 477 13.15 -6.61 -1.87
C ALA A 477 14.47 -7.29 -1.47
N SER A 478 14.48 -8.03 -0.34
CA SER A 478 15.64 -8.85 0.06
C SER A 478 15.95 -9.93 -0.97
N ALA A 479 14.92 -10.64 -1.45
CA ALA A 479 15.05 -11.68 -2.46
C ALA A 479 15.54 -11.12 -3.79
N GLY A 480 14.94 -10.03 -4.27
CA GLY A 480 15.36 -9.35 -5.50
C GLY A 480 16.83 -8.89 -5.45
N ALA A 481 17.25 -8.33 -4.32
CA ALA A 481 18.64 -7.91 -4.10
C ALA A 481 19.59 -9.07 -3.79
N HIS A 482 19.11 -10.30 -3.56
CA HIS A 482 19.87 -11.41 -2.97
C HIS A 482 20.61 -10.99 -1.69
N CYS A 483 19.92 -10.26 -0.82
CA CYS A 483 20.39 -9.80 0.47
C CYS A 483 19.86 -10.70 1.59
N CYS A 484 20.65 -10.95 2.64
CA CYS A 484 20.13 -11.55 3.85
C CYS A 484 19.00 -10.67 4.40
N HIS A 485 17.81 -11.24 4.60
CA HIS A 485 16.61 -10.52 4.99
C HIS A 485 16.78 -9.73 6.30
N VAL A 486 17.42 -10.33 7.31
CA VAL A 486 17.71 -9.67 8.59
C VAL A 486 18.63 -8.47 8.40
N ASN A 487 19.62 -8.56 7.49
CA ASN A 487 20.49 -7.44 7.16
C ASN A 487 19.71 -6.30 6.49
N HIS A 488 18.82 -6.62 5.56
CA HIS A 488 17.96 -5.62 4.92
C HIS A 488 17.12 -4.88 5.97
N VAL A 489 16.35 -5.61 6.79
CA VAL A 489 15.50 -5.00 7.82
C VAL A 489 16.30 -4.13 8.79
N SER A 490 17.43 -4.65 9.32
CA SER A 490 18.24 -3.95 10.32
C SER A 490 18.94 -2.70 9.76
N THR A 491 19.28 -2.68 8.47
CA THR A 491 19.91 -1.54 7.81
C THR A 491 18.90 -0.48 7.37
N GLN A 492 17.69 -0.87 7.00
CA GLN A 492 16.60 -0.01 6.57
C GLN A 492 15.93 0.72 7.74
N LEU A 493 15.77 0.05 8.88
CA LEU A 493 15.01 0.55 10.03
C LEU A 493 15.45 1.96 10.51
N PRO A 494 16.74 2.31 10.64
CA PRO A 494 17.15 3.67 11.02
C PRO A 494 16.71 4.75 10.00
N TYR A 495 16.68 4.42 8.71
CA TYR A 495 16.23 5.32 7.66
C TYR A 495 14.72 5.53 7.74
N ALA A 496 13.97 4.44 7.85
CA ALA A 496 12.52 4.47 7.98
C ALA A 496 12.07 5.23 9.25
N ILE A 497 12.74 5.03 10.40
CA ILE A 497 12.45 5.79 11.63
C ILE A 497 12.71 7.28 11.43
N THR A 498 13.75 7.66 10.69
CA THR A 498 14.03 9.09 10.41
C THR A 498 12.90 9.71 9.59
N ALA A 499 12.51 9.10 8.46
CA ALA A 499 11.40 9.57 7.64
C ALA A 499 10.05 9.55 8.39
N ALA A 500 9.80 8.51 9.20
CA ALA A 500 8.60 8.41 10.03
C ALA A 500 8.51 9.51 11.08
N SER A 501 9.63 9.84 11.73
CA SER A 501 9.68 10.91 12.73
C SER A 501 9.41 12.28 12.12
N CYS A 502 9.98 12.56 10.93
CA CYS A 502 9.69 13.76 10.16
C CYS A 502 8.21 13.80 9.74
N SER A 503 7.68 12.68 9.24
CA SER A 503 6.27 12.57 8.83
C SER A 503 5.31 12.81 10.00
N ALA A 504 5.56 12.21 11.18
CA ALA A 504 4.76 12.44 12.38
C ALA A 504 4.77 13.92 12.79
N ALA A 505 5.94 14.57 12.78
CA ALA A 505 6.04 16.01 13.05
C ALA A 505 5.24 16.84 12.03
N CYS A 506 5.28 16.45 10.74
CA CYS A 506 4.51 17.13 9.69
C CYS A 506 2.99 16.95 9.87
N TYR A 507 2.52 15.79 10.31
CA TYR A 507 1.09 15.61 10.62
C TYR A 507 0.63 16.46 11.82
N VAL A 508 1.49 16.66 12.83
CA VAL A 508 1.20 17.63 13.92
C VAL A 508 1.13 19.05 13.35
N ILE A 509 2.10 19.46 12.55
CA ILE A 509 2.13 20.80 11.93
C ILE A 509 0.88 20.99 11.04
N THR A 510 0.54 19.99 10.23
CA THR A 510 -0.65 20.04 9.35
C THR A 510 -1.94 20.16 10.17
N GLY A 511 -2.11 19.36 11.22
CA GLY A 511 -3.26 19.43 12.11
C GLY A 511 -3.39 20.81 12.76
N LEU A 512 -2.29 21.36 13.29
CA LEU A 512 -2.28 22.71 13.86
C LEU A 512 -2.58 23.79 12.81
N THR A 513 -2.07 23.65 11.58
CA THR A 513 -2.36 24.58 10.49
C THR A 513 -3.85 24.55 10.14
N GLN A 514 -4.46 23.37 10.07
CA GLN A 514 -5.91 23.22 9.82
C GLN A 514 -6.75 23.82 10.96
N MET A 515 -6.28 23.75 12.20
CA MET A 515 -6.94 24.39 13.33
C MET A 515 -7.05 25.91 13.16
N PHE A 516 -6.01 26.56 12.59
CA PHE A 516 -5.99 28.02 12.39
C PHE A 516 -6.66 28.46 11.09
N LEU A 517 -6.54 27.70 10.01
CA LEU A 517 -7.06 28.04 8.69
C LEU A 517 -8.51 27.60 8.46
N GLY A 518 -8.99 26.59 9.21
CA GLY A 518 -10.32 26.02 9.05
C GLY A 518 -10.58 25.52 7.61
N SER A 519 -11.78 25.81 7.08
CA SER A 519 -12.19 25.42 5.73
C SER A 519 -11.49 26.20 4.59
N SER A 520 -10.61 27.13 4.89
CA SER A 520 -9.87 27.92 3.89
C SER A 520 -8.62 27.19 3.34
N ALA A 521 -8.39 25.94 3.77
CA ALA A 521 -7.30 25.13 3.25
C ALA A 521 -7.50 24.86 1.75
N SER A 522 -6.46 25.11 0.97
CA SER A 522 -6.44 24.99 -0.48
C SER A 522 -5.30 24.06 -0.93
N LEU A 523 -5.28 23.70 -2.21
CA LEU A 523 -4.15 22.98 -2.81
C LEU A 523 -2.81 23.69 -2.55
N TRP A 524 -2.78 25.01 -2.53
CA TRP A 524 -1.57 25.76 -2.19
C TRP A 524 -1.12 25.52 -0.76
N THR A 525 -2.04 25.37 0.19
CA THR A 525 -1.71 25.05 1.59
C THR A 525 -1.05 23.68 1.67
N SER A 526 -1.57 22.66 0.96
CA SER A 526 -0.96 21.33 0.95
C SER A 526 0.43 21.32 0.33
N LEU A 527 0.66 22.07 -0.76
CA LEU A 527 1.97 22.18 -1.38
C LEU A 527 2.98 22.92 -0.50
N ILE A 528 2.56 23.97 0.23
CA ILE A 528 3.42 24.66 1.20
C ILE A 528 3.80 23.72 2.34
N LEU A 529 2.84 22.97 2.89
CA LEU A 529 3.09 22.00 3.96
C LEU A 529 4.02 20.88 3.50
N LEU A 530 3.89 20.42 2.27
CA LEU A 530 4.83 19.48 1.65
C LEU A 530 6.23 20.08 1.54
N GLY A 531 6.35 21.33 1.11
CA GLY A 531 7.63 22.05 1.08
C GLY A 531 8.28 22.15 2.47
N VAL A 532 7.50 22.44 3.51
CA VAL A 532 7.95 22.42 4.91
C VAL A 532 8.44 21.04 5.32
N ALA A 533 7.72 19.98 4.94
CA ALA A 533 8.10 18.61 5.24
C ALA A 533 9.46 18.23 4.63
N ILE A 534 9.66 18.55 3.34
CA ILE A 534 10.92 18.29 2.63
C ILE A 534 12.09 19.07 3.29
N VAL A 535 11.88 20.34 3.61
CA VAL A 535 12.91 21.17 4.27
C VAL A 535 13.25 20.60 5.65
N LEU A 536 12.24 20.21 6.44
CA LEU A 536 12.45 19.60 7.76
C LEU A 536 13.33 18.35 7.64
N GLU A 537 13.01 17.44 6.74
CA GLU A 537 13.78 16.23 6.55
C GLU A 537 15.21 16.50 6.07
N LEU A 538 15.40 17.38 5.10
CA LEU A 538 16.75 17.77 4.62
C LEU A 538 17.58 18.38 5.75
N VAL A 539 17.00 19.17 6.65
CA VAL A 539 17.69 19.71 7.84
C VAL A 539 18.09 18.57 8.77
N VAL A 540 17.18 17.64 9.08
CA VAL A 540 17.46 16.46 9.93
C VAL A 540 18.58 15.62 9.33
N LEU A 541 18.51 15.31 8.03
CA LEU A 541 19.54 14.54 7.32
C LEU A 541 20.91 15.23 7.32
N ASN A 542 20.95 16.55 7.13
CA ASN A 542 22.21 17.31 7.23
C ASN A 542 22.78 17.29 8.65
N ILE A 543 21.95 17.38 9.70
CA ILE A 543 22.40 17.26 11.09
C ILE A 543 22.99 15.86 11.34
N LEU A 544 22.32 14.82 10.87
CA LEU A 544 22.80 13.43 10.97
C LEU A 544 24.13 13.24 10.23
N ARG A 545 24.24 13.78 9.00
CA ARG A 545 25.48 13.77 8.22
C ARG A 545 26.64 14.40 8.99
N VAL A 546 26.44 15.58 9.58
CA VAL A 546 27.50 16.30 10.33
C VAL A 546 27.88 15.56 11.62
N LYS A 547 26.88 15.04 12.35
CA LYS A 547 27.12 14.37 13.65
C LYS A 547 27.72 12.97 13.47
N LEU A 548 27.22 12.17 12.55
CA LEU A 548 27.64 10.77 12.36
C LEU A 548 28.80 10.64 11.38
N GLY A 549 28.99 11.57 10.44
CA GLY A 549 30.15 11.63 9.57
C GLY A 549 31.47 11.97 10.28
N LYS A 550 31.43 12.60 11.45
CA LYS A 550 32.61 12.93 12.27
C LYS A 550 33.17 11.75 13.07
N LYS A 551 32.42 10.68 13.29
CA LYS A 551 32.87 9.50 14.08
C LYS A 551 33.78 8.54 13.33
N THR A 552 34.11 8.77 12.08
CA THR A 552 34.96 7.89 11.25
C THR A 552 36.39 8.42 11.04
N LYS A 553 36.80 9.43 11.80
CA LYS A 553 38.18 9.95 11.78
C LYS A 553 38.99 9.67 13.06
N ALA A 554 38.53 8.72 13.87
CA ALA A 554 39.29 8.28 15.06
C ALA A 554 39.59 6.80 14.98
#